data_17c642909447e54fc4a65de18dbc7787
#
_entry.id   17c642909447e54fc4a65de18dbc7787
#
_cell.length_a   1.000
_cell.length_b   1.000
_cell.length_c   1.000
_cell.angle_alpha   90.00
_cell.angle_beta   90.00
_cell.angle_gamma   90.00
#
_symmetry.space_group_name_H-M   'P 1'
#
loop_
_entity.id
_entity.type
_entity.pdbx_description
1 polymer ?
#
loop_
_entity_poly.entity_id
_entity_poly.type
_entity_poly.pdbx_seq_one_letter_code
_entity_poly.pdbx_strand_id
1 'polypeptide(L)'
;MTVTEATAVDVPDVQNPLMPVFWDRPQAELEADLERLRSQPLTKFAELPKIIENPDDPAIAMAGSGAYVLTRHAEVLEVSRHADVWSSASGITVLDSPPEFNEFFGSMIAMDDPRHGRLRRLVSKGFTPRMLAKLEDGVAVLANEIIDDVCERGKVDFVVDVAAKLPLKIVCDLMGIDDSHLDFVFDQTNIILGISDPEYAPADGTDVFTALLTAGGALSELMQEIAKSKQGVESDDLTSLLVNAELDGERLTDADIASFFILLVVAGNETTRNAIAWGLTYLTEHPDQRELWRNDFDRYATTAVEEIVRLASPVTYMRRTALQDTELAGTPIAAGEKVCMNYLSANRDAEVFADPFRFDIARDPNPHVGFGGPGPHFCLGAHLARREIMVMFRELFRRLPDIEATGEPDVLAASFIHGVKHLDAEFTPTTPQG
;
A
#
# COMPACT_ATOMS: atom_id res chain seq x y z
N MET A 1 28.21 21.22 -19.58
CA MET A 1 28.66 20.90 -18.23
C MET A 1 28.54 19.40 -18.10
N THR A 2 29.65 18.68 -17.96
CA THR A 2 29.65 17.25 -17.73
C THR A 2 29.12 17.04 -16.30
N VAL A 3 27.91 16.51 -16.17
CA VAL A 3 27.38 16.07 -14.88
C VAL A 3 28.25 14.89 -14.44
N THR A 4 29.05 15.10 -13.42
CA THR A 4 29.76 14.00 -12.73
C THR A 4 28.69 13.14 -12.08
N GLU A 5 28.64 11.83 -12.44
CA GLU A 5 27.83 10.85 -11.73
C GLU A 5 28.04 11.01 -10.23
N ALA A 6 26.98 11.38 -9.51
CA ALA A 6 27.05 11.45 -8.06
C ALA A 6 27.21 10.01 -7.55
N THR A 7 28.39 9.71 -7.05
CA THR A 7 28.64 8.47 -6.36
C THR A 7 27.70 8.37 -5.15
N ALA A 8 27.02 7.21 -4.98
CA ALA A 8 26.22 6.95 -3.80
C ALA A 8 27.05 7.27 -2.54
N VAL A 9 26.52 8.11 -1.68
CA VAL A 9 27.19 8.55 -0.46
C VAL A 9 26.67 7.67 0.68
N ASP A 10 27.56 6.91 1.30
CA ASP A 10 27.26 6.31 2.60
C ASP A 10 27.11 7.45 3.62
N VAL A 11 25.93 7.62 4.16
CA VAL A 11 25.72 8.50 5.31
C VAL A 11 26.28 7.78 6.53
N PRO A 12 27.32 8.29 7.19
CA PRO A 12 27.86 7.65 8.38
C PRO A 12 26.73 7.43 9.41
N ASP A 13 26.65 6.23 9.94
CA ASP A 13 25.70 5.80 10.99
C ASP A 13 24.21 5.71 10.58
N VAL A 14 23.87 5.74 9.28
CA VAL A 14 22.50 5.46 8.79
C VAL A 14 22.52 4.26 7.87
N GLN A 15 21.69 3.27 8.16
CA GLN A 15 21.51 2.14 7.25
C GLN A 15 20.74 2.56 5.99
N ASN A 16 20.94 1.83 4.90
CA ASN A 16 20.32 2.14 3.61
C ASN A 16 18.82 1.82 3.59
N PRO A 17 17.92 2.81 3.51
CA PRO A 17 16.47 2.60 3.54
C PRO A 17 15.89 1.95 2.27
N LEU A 18 16.70 1.73 1.24
CA LEU A 18 16.29 0.98 0.05
C LEU A 18 16.43 -0.54 0.24
N MET A 19 17.05 -0.97 1.34
CA MET A 19 17.33 -2.39 1.62
C MET A 19 16.28 -2.98 2.55
N PRO A 20 15.78 -4.22 2.30
CA PRO A 20 14.83 -4.89 3.19
C PRO A 20 15.30 -4.97 4.64
N VAL A 21 16.58 -5.25 4.87
CA VAL A 21 17.19 -5.32 6.22
C VAL A 21 17.05 -4.03 7.03
N PHE A 22 16.87 -2.88 6.38
CA PHE A 22 16.58 -1.63 7.08
C PHE A 22 15.23 -1.71 7.81
N TRP A 23 14.24 -2.36 7.20
CA TRP A 23 12.85 -2.45 7.66
C TRP A 23 12.61 -3.59 8.65
N ASP A 24 13.56 -4.52 8.77
CA ASP A 24 13.57 -5.62 9.75
C ASP A 24 14.26 -5.18 11.06
N ARG A 25 13.89 -4.01 11.57
CA ARG A 25 14.47 -3.42 12.80
C ARG A 25 13.36 -2.86 13.69
N PRO A 26 13.66 -2.65 14.99
CA PRO A 26 12.71 -1.97 15.88
C PRO A 26 12.29 -0.61 15.32
N GLN A 27 11.00 -0.32 15.37
CA GLN A 27 10.40 0.90 14.80
C GLN A 27 11.12 2.19 15.25
N ALA A 28 11.51 2.28 16.53
CA ALA A 28 12.21 3.45 17.06
C ALA A 28 13.58 3.70 16.39
N GLU A 29 14.28 2.64 15.98
CA GLU A 29 15.56 2.77 15.26
C GLU A 29 15.35 3.26 13.83
N LEU A 30 14.33 2.73 13.15
CA LEU A 30 13.93 3.19 11.81
C LEU A 30 13.61 4.68 11.82
N GLU A 31 12.78 5.10 12.76
CA GLU A 31 12.34 6.49 12.91
C GLU A 31 13.51 7.43 13.20
N ALA A 32 14.45 7.01 14.07
CA ALA A 32 15.65 7.78 14.37
C ALA A 32 16.55 7.97 13.13
N ASP A 33 16.72 6.94 12.32
CA ASP A 33 17.50 7.03 11.07
C ASP A 33 16.81 7.92 10.04
N LEU A 34 15.50 7.78 9.86
CA LEU A 34 14.72 8.65 8.97
C LEU A 34 14.72 10.11 9.43
N GLU A 35 14.71 10.37 10.74
CA GLU A 35 14.84 11.72 11.31
C GLU A 35 16.22 12.31 11.01
N ARG A 36 17.29 11.54 11.14
CA ARG A 36 18.65 11.97 10.75
C ARG A 36 18.70 12.31 9.27
N LEU A 37 18.11 11.49 8.40
CA LEU A 37 18.05 11.76 6.95
C LEU A 37 17.27 13.05 6.64
N ARG A 38 16.18 13.37 7.35
CA ARG A 38 15.46 14.64 7.17
C ARG A 38 16.33 15.86 7.46
N SER A 39 17.32 15.74 8.33
CA SER A 39 18.24 16.82 8.67
C SER A 39 19.42 16.98 7.70
N GLN A 40 19.63 16.02 6.78
CA GLN A 40 20.73 16.00 5.83
C GLN A 40 20.30 16.54 4.45
N PRO A 41 21.25 16.93 3.59
CA PRO A 41 20.96 17.14 2.17
C PRO A 41 20.38 15.86 1.54
N LEU A 42 19.70 16.02 0.41
CA LEU A 42 19.13 14.90 -0.33
C LEU A 42 20.21 13.85 -0.64
N THR A 43 20.01 12.63 -0.14
CA THR A 43 21.04 11.58 -0.19
C THR A 43 20.65 10.47 -1.18
N LYS A 44 21.59 10.08 -2.02
CA LYS A 44 21.49 8.96 -2.94
C LYS A 44 22.06 7.71 -2.30
N PHE A 45 21.23 6.67 -2.17
CA PHE A 45 21.65 5.36 -1.68
C PHE A 45 21.82 4.38 -2.84
N ALA A 46 22.78 3.47 -2.69
CA ALA A 46 22.91 2.34 -3.60
C ALA A 46 21.74 1.38 -3.41
N GLU A 47 21.22 0.87 -4.51
CA GLU A 47 20.34 -0.30 -4.47
C GLU A 47 21.13 -1.56 -4.13
N LEU A 48 20.41 -2.69 -3.99
CA LEU A 48 20.98 -4.00 -3.71
C LEU A 48 22.38 -4.10 -4.31
N PRO A 49 23.42 -4.22 -3.48
CA PRO A 49 24.76 -4.28 -4.00
C PRO A 49 24.80 -5.40 -5.01
N LYS A 50 25.65 -5.27 -6.01
CA LYS A 50 26.06 -6.33 -6.93
C LYS A 50 26.75 -7.47 -6.14
N ILE A 51 26.09 -7.99 -5.10
CA ILE A 51 26.54 -9.15 -4.28
C ILE A 51 26.13 -10.44 -4.96
N ILE A 52 25.54 -10.37 -6.14
CA ILE A 52 25.22 -11.56 -6.89
C ILE A 52 26.51 -11.97 -7.59
N GLU A 53 27.12 -13.02 -7.08
CA GLU A 53 28.39 -13.59 -7.59
C GLU A 53 28.23 -14.16 -9.02
N ASN A 54 26.99 -14.47 -9.43
CA ASN A 54 26.68 -15.00 -10.74
C ASN A 54 26.18 -13.89 -11.69
N PRO A 55 26.94 -13.47 -12.72
CA PRO A 55 26.52 -12.44 -13.67
C PRO A 55 25.30 -12.83 -14.53
N ASP A 56 24.95 -14.11 -14.58
CA ASP A 56 23.82 -14.62 -15.34
C ASP A 56 22.54 -14.75 -14.46
N ASP A 57 22.58 -14.31 -13.19
CA ASP A 57 21.42 -14.34 -12.33
C ASP A 57 20.37 -13.31 -12.78
N PRO A 58 19.12 -13.71 -13.02
CA PRO A 58 18.06 -12.81 -13.41
C PRO A 58 17.85 -11.62 -12.44
N ALA A 59 18.15 -11.79 -11.17
CA ALA A 59 18.07 -10.72 -10.18
C ALA A 59 19.09 -9.59 -10.44
N ILE A 60 20.20 -9.86 -11.16
CA ILE A 60 21.15 -8.81 -11.57
C ILE A 60 20.54 -7.86 -12.59
N ALA A 61 19.67 -8.35 -13.46
CA ALA A 61 18.97 -7.51 -14.45
C ALA A 61 18.03 -6.50 -13.76
N MET A 62 17.68 -6.75 -12.48
CA MET A 62 16.86 -5.88 -11.65
C MET A 62 17.70 -5.02 -10.68
N ALA A 63 19.04 -5.16 -10.68
CA ALA A 63 19.90 -4.31 -9.87
C ALA A 63 20.04 -2.94 -10.52
N GLY A 64 19.68 -1.91 -9.79
CA GLY A 64 19.62 -0.55 -10.33
C GLY A 64 20.80 0.35 -10.01
N SER A 65 20.68 1.61 -10.44
CA SER A 65 21.69 2.67 -10.31
C SER A 65 21.67 3.38 -8.96
N GLY A 66 20.84 2.93 -8.00
CA GLY A 66 20.54 3.62 -6.77
C GLY A 66 19.45 4.68 -6.91
N ALA A 67 18.97 5.19 -5.79
CA ALA A 67 17.92 6.21 -5.75
C ALA A 67 18.17 7.25 -4.65
N TYR A 68 17.71 8.47 -4.90
CA TYR A 68 17.59 9.49 -3.85
C TYR A 68 16.40 9.18 -2.96
N VAL A 69 16.56 9.25 -1.64
CA VAL A 69 15.46 9.02 -0.69
C VAL A 69 14.94 10.36 -0.19
N LEU A 70 13.69 10.68 -0.56
CA LEU A 70 13.00 11.91 -0.16
C LEU A 70 12.33 11.66 1.20
N THR A 71 12.86 12.27 2.24
CA THR A 71 12.39 12.07 3.61
C THR A 71 11.53 13.22 4.14
N ARG A 72 11.55 14.39 3.47
CA ARG A 72 10.79 15.57 3.86
C ARG A 72 9.47 15.64 3.12
N HIS A 73 8.45 16.10 3.81
CA HIS A 73 7.11 16.25 3.27
C HIS A 73 7.07 17.17 2.02
N ALA A 74 7.78 18.30 2.05
CA ALA A 74 7.82 19.25 0.93
C ALA A 74 8.37 18.64 -0.36
N GLU A 75 9.45 17.82 -0.25
CA GLU A 75 10.06 17.12 -1.39
C GLU A 75 9.10 16.09 -2.01
N VAL A 76 8.40 15.35 -1.15
CA VAL A 76 7.39 14.36 -1.59
C VAL A 76 6.24 15.06 -2.33
N LEU A 77 5.76 16.20 -1.84
CA LEU A 77 4.71 16.97 -2.51
C LEU A 77 5.17 17.52 -3.86
N GLU A 78 6.41 18.02 -3.93
CA GLU A 78 7.00 18.56 -5.16
C GLU A 78 7.03 17.50 -6.26
N VAL A 79 7.61 16.34 -5.97
CA VAL A 79 7.70 15.24 -6.94
C VAL A 79 6.32 14.70 -7.32
N SER A 80 5.41 14.62 -6.37
CA SER A 80 4.06 14.10 -6.60
C SER A 80 3.22 14.97 -7.54
N ARG A 81 3.43 16.29 -7.51
CA ARG A 81 2.69 17.27 -8.33
C ARG A 81 3.17 17.34 -9.77
N HIS A 82 4.46 17.11 -9.99
CA HIS A 82 5.12 17.34 -11.26
C HIS A 82 5.34 16.05 -12.06
N ALA A 83 4.24 15.36 -12.42
CA ALA A 83 4.29 14.14 -13.23
C ALA A 83 4.83 14.38 -14.66
N ASP A 84 4.92 15.61 -15.11
CA ASP A 84 5.58 16.04 -16.35
C ASP A 84 7.11 16.00 -16.26
N VAL A 85 7.66 15.98 -15.06
CA VAL A 85 9.10 15.84 -14.76
C VAL A 85 9.42 14.46 -14.20
N TRP A 86 8.50 13.85 -13.43
CA TRP A 86 8.71 12.66 -12.63
C TRP A 86 7.83 11.50 -13.06
N SER A 87 8.40 10.61 -13.87
CA SER A 87 7.71 9.46 -14.46
C SER A 87 7.43 8.34 -13.46
N SER A 88 6.27 7.71 -13.60
CA SER A 88 5.91 6.43 -12.99
C SER A 88 6.16 5.24 -13.93
N ALA A 89 6.24 5.46 -15.24
CA ALA A 89 6.27 4.40 -16.25
C ALA A 89 7.55 3.53 -16.18
N SER A 90 8.64 4.07 -15.62
CA SER A 90 9.87 3.29 -15.41
C SER A 90 9.83 2.40 -14.15
N GLY A 91 8.67 2.30 -13.49
CA GLY A 91 8.45 1.52 -12.28
C GLY A 91 8.23 2.38 -11.04
N ILE A 92 7.58 1.78 -10.04
CA ILE A 92 7.16 2.44 -8.79
C ILE A 92 7.92 1.93 -7.57
N THR A 93 8.64 0.83 -7.71
CA THR A 93 9.53 0.26 -6.68
C THR A 93 10.98 0.63 -6.98
N VAL A 94 11.85 0.46 -5.99
CA VAL A 94 13.27 0.79 -6.11
C VAL A 94 13.98 -0.01 -7.20
N LEU A 95 13.59 -1.27 -7.40
CA LEU A 95 14.20 -2.16 -8.38
C LEU A 95 13.91 -1.72 -9.82
N ASP A 96 14.93 -1.84 -10.68
CA ASP A 96 14.74 -1.67 -12.13
C ASP A 96 14.20 -2.96 -12.72
N SER A 97 13.00 -2.88 -13.28
CA SER A 97 12.30 -4.00 -13.91
C SER A 97 12.02 -3.71 -15.38
N PRO A 98 11.94 -4.73 -16.23
CA PRO A 98 11.50 -4.55 -17.61
C PRO A 98 10.15 -3.82 -17.69
N PRO A 99 9.91 -2.98 -18.70
CA PRO A 99 8.65 -2.25 -18.85
C PRO A 99 7.42 -3.16 -18.81
N GLU A 100 7.50 -4.34 -19.42
CA GLU A 100 6.43 -5.32 -19.47
C GLU A 100 6.10 -5.87 -18.07
N PHE A 101 7.10 -6.04 -17.21
CA PHE A 101 6.92 -6.44 -15.82
C PHE A 101 6.25 -5.33 -15.01
N ASN A 102 6.71 -4.09 -15.18
CA ASN A 102 6.11 -2.92 -14.52
C ASN A 102 4.63 -2.75 -14.92
N GLU A 103 4.32 -2.95 -16.21
CA GLU A 103 2.95 -2.88 -16.70
C GLU A 103 2.09 -4.02 -16.19
N PHE A 104 2.61 -5.24 -16.15
CA PHE A 104 1.91 -6.44 -15.71
C PHE A 104 1.48 -6.34 -14.24
N PHE A 105 2.37 -5.92 -13.35
CA PHE A 105 2.06 -5.80 -11.92
C PHE A 105 1.48 -4.43 -11.52
N GLY A 106 1.91 -3.38 -12.19
CA GLY A 106 1.59 -2.02 -11.82
C GLY A 106 0.40 -1.41 -12.54
N SER A 107 0.02 -1.94 -13.73
CA SER A 107 -1.06 -1.33 -14.50
C SER A 107 -0.96 0.21 -14.54
N MET A 108 -2.06 0.92 -14.29
CA MET A 108 -2.10 2.38 -14.36
C MET A 108 -1.19 3.10 -13.33
N ILE A 109 -0.79 2.47 -12.24
CA ILE A 109 0.11 3.10 -11.26
C ILE A 109 1.55 3.21 -11.80
N ALA A 110 1.92 2.34 -12.76
CA ALA A 110 3.18 2.33 -13.48
C ALA A 110 3.03 2.90 -14.91
N MET A 111 2.21 3.91 -15.09
CA MET A 111 1.98 4.59 -16.37
C MET A 111 2.05 6.10 -16.20
N ASP A 112 2.39 6.79 -17.29
CA ASP A 112 2.30 8.25 -17.40
C ASP A 112 1.15 8.65 -18.34
N ASP A 113 0.81 9.95 -18.32
CA ASP A 113 -0.14 10.50 -19.29
C ASP A 113 0.43 10.45 -20.72
N PRO A 114 -0.43 10.25 -21.75
CA PRO A 114 -1.90 10.25 -21.67
C PRO A 114 -2.52 8.89 -21.30
N ARG A 115 -1.73 7.79 -21.25
CA ARG A 115 -2.25 6.43 -21.05
C ARG A 115 -2.81 6.26 -19.63
N HIS A 116 -2.09 6.76 -18.61
CA HIS A 116 -2.55 6.78 -17.23
C HIS A 116 -3.92 7.46 -17.09
N GLY A 117 -4.04 8.71 -17.55
CA GLY A 117 -5.29 9.47 -17.41
C GLY A 117 -6.45 8.87 -18.19
N ARG A 118 -6.17 8.18 -19.30
CA ARG A 118 -7.18 7.44 -20.07
C ARG A 118 -7.75 6.28 -19.26
N LEU A 119 -6.88 5.41 -18.75
CA LEU A 119 -7.28 4.24 -17.96
C LEU A 119 -7.95 4.67 -16.65
N ARG A 120 -7.38 5.65 -15.94
CA ARG A 120 -7.95 6.19 -14.71
C ARG A 120 -9.36 6.74 -14.88
N ARG A 121 -9.63 7.46 -15.99
CA ARG A 121 -11.00 7.95 -16.28
C ARG A 121 -11.97 6.81 -16.51
N LEU A 122 -11.53 5.73 -17.17
CA LEU A 122 -12.38 4.57 -17.41
C LEU A 122 -12.76 3.89 -16.09
N VAL A 123 -11.76 3.58 -15.28
CA VAL A 123 -11.93 2.93 -13.98
C VAL A 123 -12.75 3.79 -13.03
N SER A 124 -12.51 5.10 -13.00
CA SER A 124 -13.26 6.03 -12.13
C SER A 124 -14.75 6.06 -12.45
N LYS A 125 -15.17 5.71 -13.67
CA LYS A 125 -16.59 5.55 -14.00
C LYS A 125 -17.24 4.39 -13.25
N GLY A 126 -16.46 3.38 -12.88
CA GLY A 126 -16.93 2.25 -12.08
C GLY A 126 -17.19 2.61 -10.61
N PHE A 127 -16.50 3.62 -10.09
CA PHE A 127 -16.71 4.13 -8.72
C PHE A 127 -17.84 5.17 -8.69
N THR A 128 -19.02 4.79 -9.19
CA THR A 128 -20.20 5.65 -9.17
C THR A 128 -20.72 5.85 -7.74
N PRO A 129 -21.45 6.96 -7.44
CA PRO A 129 -22.08 7.15 -6.14
C PRO A 129 -22.99 5.98 -5.73
N ARG A 130 -23.67 5.35 -6.70
CA ARG A 130 -24.53 4.19 -6.45
C ARG A 130 -23.70 2.96 -6.04
N MET A 131 -22.59 2.69 -6.72
CA MET A 131 -21.69 1.57 -6.37
C MET A 131 -21.05 1.81 -5.00
N LEU A 132 -20.56 3.03 -4.74
CA LEU A 132 -20.00 3.39 -3.44
C LEU A 132 -21.02 3.22 -2.31
N ALA A 133 -22.27 3.65 -2.49
CA ALA A 133 -23.32 3.47 -1.49
C ALA A 133 -23.59 1.97 -1.23
N LYS A 134 -23.64 1.13 -2.28
CA LYS A 134 -23.81 -0.33 -2.13
C LYS A 134 -22.65 -0.96 -1.37
N LEU A 135 -21.41 -0.53 -1.67
CA LEU A 135 -20.23 -0.98 -0.94
C LEU A 135 -20.27 -0.50 0.52
N GLU A 136 -20.69 0.73 0.78
CA GLU A 136 -20.80 1.26 2.14
C GLU A 136 -21.78 0.48 3.01
N ASP A 137 -22.93 0.09 2.45
CA ASP A 137 -23.91 -0.77 3.15
C ASP A 137 -23.30 -2.17 3.39
N GLY A 138 -22.59 -2.74 2.41
CA GLY A 138 -21.94 -4.03 2.50
C GLY A 138 -20.81 -4.08 3.54
N VAL A 139 -20.02 -3.00 3.67
CA VAL A 139 -18.89 -2.93 4.62
C VAL A 139 -19.36 -3.15 6.06
N ALA A 140 -20.50 -2.57 6.47
CA ALA A 140 -21.01 -2.72 7.83
C ALA A 140 -21.52 -4.15 8.11
N VAL A 141 -22.20 -4.75 7.14
CA VAL A 141 -22.67 -6.14 7.24
C VAL A 141 -21.48 -7.08 7.38
N LEU A 142 -20.52 -6.96 6.48
CA LEU A 142 -19.33 -7.80 6.46
C LEU A 142 -18.47 -7.65 7.72
N ALA A 143 -18.29 -6.42 8.23
CA ALA A 143 -17.57 -6.20 9.48
C ALA A 143 -18.25 -6.91 10.66
N ASN A 144 -19.59 -6.93 10.71
CA ASN A 144 -20.33 -7.67 11.72
C ASN A 144 -20.18 -9.19 11.57
N GLU A 145 -20.25 -9.74 10.36
CA GLU A 145 -20.03 -11.16 10.09
C GLU A 145 -18.63 -11.60 10.52
N ILE A 146 -17.59 -10.81 10.19
CA ILE A 146 -16.21 -11.09 10.61
C ILE A 146 -16.09 -11.11 12.14
N ILE A 147 -16.73 -10.18 12.82
CA ILE A 147 -16.71 -10.14 14.30
C ILE A 147 -17.51 -11.30 14.89
N ASP A 148 -18.63 -11.68 14.28
CA ASP A 148 -19.41 -12.86 14.70
C ASP A 148 -18.60 -14.16 14.63
N ASP A 149 -17.74 -14.33 13.62
CA ASP A 149 -16.84 -15.47 13.47
C ASP A 149 -15.82 -15.62 14.60
N VAL A 150 -15.48 -14.53 15.28
CA VAL A 150 -14.41 -14.52 16.28
C VAL A 150 -14.86 -14.20 17.70
N CYS A 151 -16.01 -13.56 17.88
CA CYS A 151 -16.43 -12.95 19.15
C CYS A 151 -16.53 -13.89 20.35
N GLU A 152 -16.69 -15.20 20.13
CA GLU A 152 -16.74 -16.20 21.21
C GLU A 152 -15.35 -16.75 21.61
N ARG A 153 -14.28 -16.45 20.83
CA ARG A 153 -12.95 -17.07 21.01
C ARG A 153 -12.14 -16.42 22.16
N GLY A 154 -12.33 -15.12 22.41
CA GLY A 154 -11.61 -14.37 23.44
C GLY A 154 -10.14 -14.05 23.08
N LYS A 155 -9.54 -14.76 22.13
CA LYS A 155 -8.21 -14.52 21.58
C LYS A 155 -8.20 -14.84 20.10
N VAL A 156 -7.49 -14.00 19.32
CA VAL A 156 -7.39 -14.11 17.86
C VAL A 156 -6.04 -13.66 17.37
N ASP A 157 -5.64 -14.08 16.17
CA ASP A 157 -4.72 -13.33 15.34
C ASP A 157 -5.52 -12.23 14.63
N PHE A 158 -5.38 -10.99 15.10
CA PHE A 158 -6.18 -9.88 14.61
C PHE A 158 -5.96 -9.59 13.13
N VAL A 159 -4.76 -9.85 12.60
CA VAL A 159 -4.48 -9.64 11.18
C VAL A 159 -5.22 -10.66 10.33
N VAL A 160 -5.03 -11.94 10.61
CA VAL A 160 -5.54 -13.05 9.81
C VAL A 160 -7.07 -13.23 10.00
N ASP A 161 -7.51 -13.16 11.25
CA ASP A 161 -8.91 -13.43 11.61
C ASP A 161 -9.85 -12.23 11.39
N VAL A 162 -9.34 -10.99 11.38
CA VAL A 162 -10.17 -9.79 11.34
C VAL A 162 -9.72 -8.80 10.24
N ALA A 163 -8.50 -8.24 10.35
CA ALA A 163 -8.12 -7.07 9.54
C ALA A 163 -7.99 -7.37 8.05
N ALA A 164 -7.58 -8.58 7.67
CA ALA A 164 -7.40 -8.98 6.27
C ALA A 164 -8.72 -9.31 5.57
N LYS A 165 -9.71 -9.82 6.30
CA LYS A 165 -10.94 -10.33 5.70
C LYS A 165 -11.80 -9.25 5.05
N LEU A 166 -11.92 -8.09 5.70
CA LEU A 166 -12.79 -7.01 5.21
C LEU A 166 -12.31 -6.45 3.86
N PRO A 167 -11.09 -5.92 3.72
CA PRO A 167 -10.65 -5.32 2.46
C PRO A 167 -10.54 -6.35 1.32
N LEU A 168 -10.12 -7.58 1.61
CA LEU A 168 -10.06 -8.66 0.64
C LEU A 168 -11.43 -8.95 0.03
N LYS A 169 -12.44 -9.16 0.88
CA LYS A 169 -13.82 -9.44 0.43
C LYS A 169 -14.39 -8.27 -0.37
N ILE A 170 -14.20 -7.04 0.10
CA ILE A 170 -14.70 -5.83 -0.60
C ILE A 170 -14.09 -5.70 -1.99
N VAL A 171 -12.78 -5.94 -2.15
CA VAL A 171 -12.13 -5.90 -3.46
C VAL A 171 -12.62 -7.03 -4.36
N CYS A 172 -12.78 -8.25 -3.85
CA CYS A 172 -13.30 -9.37 -4.61
C CYS A 172 -14.75 -9.12 -5.06
N ASP A 173 -15.61 -8.61 -4.18
CA ASP A 173 -16.99 -8.23 -4.52
C ASP A 173 -17.06 -7.13 -5.58
N LEU A 174 -16.20 -6.11 -5.44
CA LEU A 174 -16.08 -5.03 -6.42
C LEU A 174 -15.73 -5.57 -7.81
N MET A 175 -14.86 -6.58 -7.87
CA MET A 175 -14.46 -7.22 -9.12
C MET A 175 -15.42 -8.33 -9.58
N GLY A 176 -16.41 -8.70 -8.77
CA GLY A 176 -17.35 -9.77 -9.06
C GLY A 176 -16.71 -11.17 -9.03
N ILE A 177 -15.80 -11.37 -8.08
CA ILE A 177 -15.10 -12.63 -7.78
C ILE A 177 -15.89 -13.39 -6.72
N ASP A 178 -16.12 -14.67 -6.96
CA ASP A 178 -16.82 -15.55 -6.02
C ASP A 178 -15.98 -15.83 -4.76
N ASP A 179 -16.67 -16.00 -3.61
CA ASP A 179 -16.04 -16.21 -2.30
C ASP A 179 -15.14 -17.45 -2.26
N SER A 180 -15.39 -18.44 -3.09
CA SER A 180 -14.53 -19.62 -3.21
C SER A 180 -13.10 -19.34 -3.66
N HIS A 181 -12.81 -18.12 -4.14
CA HIS A 181 -11.48 -17.70 -4.56
C HIS A 181 -10.76 -16.80 -3.53
N LEU A 182 -11.39 -16.45 -2.40
CA LEU A 182 -10.83 -15.51 -1.44
C LEU A 182 -9.47 -15.97 -0.90
N ASP A 183 -9.36 -17.20 -0.41
CA ASP A 183 -8.11 -17.75 0.12
C ASP A 183 -7.01 -17.75 -0.96
N PHE A 184 -7.38 -18.17 -2.18
CA PHE A 184 -6.45 -18.16 -3.31
C PHE A 184 -5.91 -16.75 -3.60
N VAL A 185 -6.79 -15.75 -3.67
CA VAL A 185 -6.38 -14.35 -3.93
C VAL A 185 -5.51 -13.82 -2.79
N PHE A 186 -5.86 -14.16 -1.54
CA PHE A 186 -5.07 -13.79 -0.36
C PHE A 186 -3.65 -14.35 -0.43
N ASP A 187 -3.50 -15.65 -0.70
CA ASP A 187 -2.19 -16.30 -0.78
C ASP A 187 -1.32 -15.70 -1.89
N GLN A 188 -1.89 -15.48 -3.09
CA GLN A 188 -1.12 -14.90 -4.19
C GLN A 188 -0.70 -13.45 -3.91
N THR A 189 -1.54 -12.64 -3.26
CA THR A 189 -1.19 -11.25 -2.91
C THR A 189 -0.11 -11.18 -1.83
N ASN A 190 -0.13 -12.08 -0.85
CA ASN A 190 0.94 -12.18 0.17
C ASN A 190 2.30 -12.53 -0.46
N ILE A 191 2.33 -13.44 -1.45
CA ILE A 191 3.56 -13.74 -2.20
C ILE A 191 4.06 -12.49 -2.94
N ILE A 192 3.19 -11.78 -3.65
CA ILE A 192 3.59 -10.61 -4.46
C ILE A 192 4.19 -9.49 -3.61
N LEU A 193 3.62 -9.20 -2.45
CA LEU A 193 4.08 -8.09 -1.59
C LEU A 193 5.08 -8.50 -0.52
N GLY A 194 4.99 -9.74 -0.06
CA GLY A 194 5.81 -10.26 1.04
C GLY A 194 6.98 -11.14 0.63
N ILE A 195 7.30 -11.25 -0.66
CA ILE A 195 8.30 -12.18 -1.19
C ILE A 195 9.70 -12.04 -0.53
N SER A 196 10.04 -10.89 0.01
CA SER A 196 11.28 -10.66 0.75
C SER A 196 11.25 -11.18 2.19
N ASP A 197 10.06 -11.50 2.71
CA ASP A 197 9.88 -12.03 4.05
C ASP A 197 10.00 -13.56 4.03
N PRO A 198 10.75 -14.16 4.97
CA PRO A 198 10.93 -15.62 5.04
C PRO A 198 9.63 -16.43 5.12
N GLU A 199 8.55 -15.86 5.65
CA GLU A 199 7.26 -16.54 5.77
C GLU A 199 6.55 -16.70 4.42
N TYR A 200 6.69 -15.73 3.52
CA TYR A 200 6.05 -15.73 2.19
C TYR A 200 7.01 -16.12 1.07
N ALA A 201 8.30 -16.21 1.37
CA ALA A 201 9.30 -16.67 0.42
C ALA A 201 9.09 -18.16 0.08
N PRO A 202 9.32 -18.59 -1.17
CA PRO A 202 9.17 -19.99 -1.56
C PRO A 202 10.07 -20.92 -0.74
N ALA A 203 9.47 -21.89 -0.03
CA ALA A 203 10.20 -22.83 0.80
C ALA A 203 11.00 -23.88 -0.01
N ASP A 204 10.68 -24.05 -1.30
CA ASP A 204 11.30 -25.03 -2.21
C ASP A 204 12.56 -24.52 -2.92
N GLY A 205 12.98 -23.27 -2.64
CA GLY A 205 14.12 -22.63 -3.26
C GLY A 205 13.86 -22.04 -4.64
N THR A 206 12.59 -21.90 -5.04
CA THR A 206 12.21 -21.14 -6.23
C THR A 206 12.72 -19.70 -6.12
N ASP A 207 13.35 -19.17 -7.16
CA ASP A 207 13.82 -17.80 -7.15
C ASP A 207 12.66 -16.78 -7.09
N VAL A 208 12.96 -15.61 -6.50
CA VAL A 208 11.97 -14.54 -6.28
C VAL A 208 11.22 -14.13 -7.55
N PHE A 209 11.93 -14.02 -8.66
CA PHE A 209 11.34 -13.58 -9.92
C PHE A 209 10.34 -14.61 -10.48
N THR A 210 10.72 -15.89 -10.45
CA THR A 210 9.83 -16.99 -10.85
C THR A 210 8.61 -17.07 -9.94
N ALA A 211 8.77 -16.90 -8.64
CA ALA A 211 7.66 -16.92 -7.68
C ALA A 211 6.67 -15.76 -7.94
N LEU A 212 7.18 -14.54 -8.16
CA LEU A 212 6.36 -13.37 -8.50
C LEU A 212 5.58 -13.59 -9.80
N LEU A 213 6.24 -14.05 -10.87
CA LEU A 213 5.58 -14.32 -12.14
C LEU A 213 4.52 -15.43 -12.03
N THR A 214 4.80 -16.45 -11.21
CA THR A 214 3.83 -17.55 -10.98
C THR A 214 2.59 -17.04 -10.27
N ALA A 215 2.76 -16.28 -9.18
CA ALA A 215 1.64 -15.71 -8.43
C ALA A 215 0.83 -14.70 -9.27
N GLY A 216 1.51 -13.80 -9.98
CA GLY A 216 0.85 -12.85 -10.87
C GLY A 216 0.15 -13.55 -12.05
N GLY A 217 0.77 -14.58 -12.63
CA GLY A 217 0.19 -15.39 -13.68
C GLY A 217 -1.11 -16.09 -13.24
N ALA A 218 -1.10 -16.68 -12.05
CA ALA A 218 -2.27 -17.35 -11.47
C ALA A 218 -3.44 -16.38 -11.24
N LEU A 219 -3.17 -15.17 -10.73
CA LEU A 219 -4.20 -14.11 -10.63
C LEU A 219 -4.70 -13.64 -12.00
N SER A 220 -3.80 -13.53 -12.99
CA SER A 220 -4.15 -13.17 -14.36
C SER A 220 -5.06 -14.20 -15.00
N GLU A 221 -4.78 -15.50 -14.84
CA GLU A 221 -5.62 -16.59 -15.35
C GLU A 221 -7.02 -16.55 -14.75
N LEU A 222 -7.13 -16.44 -13.42
CA LEU A 222 -8.41 -16.27 -12.73
C LEU A 222 -9.21 -15.10 -13.30
N MET A 223 -8.56 -13.94 -13.47
CA MET A 223 -9.24 -12.76 -13.97
C MET A 223 -9.69 -12.92 -15.42
N GLN A 224 -8.89 -13.55 -16.27
CA GLN A 224 -9.27 -13.81 -17.66
C GLN A 224 -10.49 -14.74 -17.76
N GLU A 225 -10.62 -15.73 -16.89
CA GLU A 225 -11.80 -16.59 -16.83
C GLU A 225 -13.05 -15.81 -16.42
N ILE A 226 -12.93 -14.98 -15.38
CA ILE A 226 -14.03 -14.12 -14.92
C ILE A 226 -14.40 -13.10 -16.02
N ALA A 227 -13.43 -12.43 -16.63
CA ALA A 227 -13.64 -11.47 -17.70
C ALA A 227 -14.39 -12.08 -18.89
N LYS A 228 -14.02 -13.29 -19.32
CA LYS A 228 -14.74 -14.02 -20.38
C LYS A 228 -16.20 -14.28 -20.03
N SER A 229 -16.48 -14.65 -18.77
CA SER A 229 -17.86 -14.89 -18.30
C SER A 229 -18.73 -13.63 -18.28
N LYS A 230 -18.11 -12.45 -18.20
CA LYS A 230 -18.76 -11.13 -18.09
C LYS A 230 -18.91 -10.41 -19.43
N GLN A 231 -18.40 -10.95 -20.54
CA GLN A 231 -18.54 -10.34 -21.86
C GLN A 231 -20.00 -10.29 -22.29
N GLY A 232 -20.51 -9.09 -22.59
CA GLY A 232 -21.91 -8.87 -22.97
C GLY A 232 -22.90 -9.01 -21.80
N VAL A 233 -22.43 -9.19 -20.57
CA VAL A 233 -23.28 -9.27 -19.38
C VAL A 233 -23.26 -7.90 -18.68
N GLU A 234 -24.44 -7.35 -18.43
CA GLU A 234 -24.58 -6.17 -17.59
C GLU A 234 -24.73 -6.63 -16.13
N SER A 235 -23.74 -6.31 -15.30
CA SER A 235 -23.83 -6.46 -13.85
C SER A 235 -23.18 -5.27 -13.14
N ASP A 236 -23.48 -5.12 -11.85
CA ASP A 236 -23.03 -3.98 -11.03
C ASP A 236 -21.57 -4.17 -10.51
N ASP A 237 -20.72 -4.97 -11.18
CA ASP A 237 -19.31 -5.15 -10.81
C ASP A 237 -18.37 -4.43 -11.78
N LEU A 238 -17.16 -4.14 -11.30
CA LEU A 238 -16.17 -3.39 -12.05
C LEU A 238 -15.65 -4.19 -13.25
N THR A 239 -15.54 -5.52 -13.15
CA THR A 239 -15.11 -6.37 -14.27
C THR A 239 -16.08 -6.28 -15.43
N SER A 240 -17.39 -6.42 -15.20
CA SER A 240 -18.42 -6.24 -16.24
C SER A 240 -18.32 -4.87 -16.90
N LEU A 241 -18.10 -3.83 -16.09
CA LEU A 241 -17.94 -2.47 -16.62
C LEU A 241 -16.69 -2.38 -17.51
N LEU A 242 -15.53 -2.89 -17.05
CA LEU A 242 -14.25 -2.79 -17.79
C LEU A 242 -14.27 -3.59 -19.07
N VAL A 243 -14.79 -4.83 -19.04
CA VAL A 243 -14.87 -5.73 -20.21
C VAL A 243 -15.76 -5.18 -21.31
N ASN A 244 -16.85 -4.50 -20.93
CA ASN A 244 -17.84 -3.96 -21.87
C ASN A 244 -17.60 -2.47 -22.20
N ALA A 245 -16.59 -1.83 -21.56
CA ALA A 245 -16.29 -0.43 -21.80
C ALA A 245 -15.58 -0.20 -23.13
N GLU A 246 -15.92 0.89 -23.78
CA GLU A 246 -15.26 1.43 -24.93
C GLU A 246 -14.80 2.87 -24.63
N LEU A 247 -13.54 3.16 -24.92
CA LEU A 247 -12.96 4.47 -24.75
C LEU A 247 -12.27 4.90 -26.05
N ASP A 248 -12.77 6.00 -26.64
CA ASP A 248 -12.27 6.54 -27.90
C ASP A 248 -12.29 5.52 -29.08
N GLY A 249 -13.27 4.59 -29.07
CA GLY A 249 -13.43 3.55 -30.10
C GLY A 249 -12.59 2.29 -29.87
N GLU A 250 -11.87 2.20 -28.76
CA GLU A 250 -11.05 1.03 -28.40
C GLU A 250 -11.55 0.43 -27.08
N ARG A 251 -11.46 -0.90 -27.00
CA ARG A 251 -11.72 -1.67 -25.77
C ARG A 251 -10.42 -1.97 -25.05
N LEU A 252 -10.51 -2.20 -23.72
CA LEU A 252 -9.40 -2.76 -22.98
C LEU A 252 -9.10 -4.16 -23.48
N THR A 253 -7.81 -4.48 -23.56
CA THR A 253 -7.36 -5.85 -23.82
C THR A 253 -7.56 -6.72 -22.57
N ASP A 254 -7.59 -8.05 -22.76
CA ASP A 254 -7.62 -9.00 -21.64
C ASP A 254 -6.40 -8.79 -20.70
N ALA A 255 -5.23 -8.42 -21.26
CA ALA A 255 -4.04 -8.09 -20.50
C ALA A 255 -4.19 -6.81 -19.66
N ASP A 256 -4.79 -5.75 -20.20
CA ASP A 256 -5.08 -4.51 -19.44
C ASP A 256 -6.01 -4.80 -18.25
N ILE A 257 -7.03 -5.64 -18.47
CA ILE A 257 -8.01 -6.01 -17.45
C ILE A 257 -7.35 -6.86 -16.37
N ALA A 258 -6.55 -7.86 -16.74
CA ALA A 258 -5.83 -8.72 -15.81
C ALA A 258 -4.79 -7.95 -14.99
N SER A 259 -4.00 -7.09 -15.63
CA SER A 259 -3.04 -6.21 -14.96
C SER A 259 -3.72 -5.26 -13.96
N PHE A 260 -4.86 -4.67 -14.37
CA PHE A 260 -5.61 -3.80 -13.47
C PHE A 260 -6.18 -4.58 -12.27
N PHE A 261 -6.63 -5.81 -12.47
CA PHE A 261 -7.08 -6.67 -11.39
C PHE A 261 -5.96 -6.96 -10.39
N ILE A 262 -4.77 -7.37 -10.88
CA ILE A 262 -3.61 -7.61 -10.01
C ILE A 262 -3.32 -6.35 -9.17
N LEU A 263 -3.26 -5.18 -9.81
CA LEU A 263 -3.07 -3.92 -9.09
C LEU A 263 -4.15 -3.70 -8.03
N LEU A 264 -5.41 -3.94 -8.35
CA LEU A 264 -6.52 -3.63 -7.45
C LEU A 264 -6.53 -4.53 -6.21
N VAL A 265 -6.33 -5.86 -6.38
CA VAL A 265 -6.31 -6.79 -5.24
C VAL A 265 -5.09 -6.58 -4.35
N VAL A 266 -3.93 -6.31 -4.96
CA VAL A 266 -2.70 -6.02 -4.22
C VAL A 266 -2.81 -4.70 -3.45
N ALA A 267 -3.23 -3.62 -4.12
CA ALA A 267 -3.29 -2.30 -3.50
C ALA A 267 -4.46 -2.16 -2.51
N GLY A 268 -5.59 -2.78 -2.78
CA GLY A 268 -6.81 -2.63 -1.97
C GLY A 268 -6.81 -3.47 -0.70
N ASN A 269 -6.29 -4.68 -0.75
CA ASN A 269 -6.27 -5.60 0.39
C ASN A 269 -5.19 -5.19 1.41
N GLU A 270 -3.92 -5.24 1.02
CA GLU A 270 -2.78 -5.09 1.92
C GLU A 270 -2.76 -3.77 2.68
N THR A 271 -3.00 -2.67 2.00
CA THR A 271 -2.84 -1.34 2.62
C THR A 271 -3.89 -1.07 3.69
N THR A 272 -5.14 -1.45 3.45
CA THR A 272 -6.23 -1.27 4.41
C THR A 272 -6.10 -2.25 5.59
N ARG A 273 -5.72 -3.51 5.33
CA ARG A 273 -5.37 -4.50 6.35
C ARG A 273 -4.34 -3.94 7.33
N ASN A 274 -3.24 -3.42 6.80
CA ASN A 274 -2.16 -2.88 7.62
C ASN A 274 -2.58 -1.62 8.40
N ALA A 275 -3.39 -0.74 7.80
CA ALA A 275 -3.92 0.41 8.52
C ALA A 275 -4.83 0.00 9.70
N ILE A 276 -5.65 -1.05 9.55
CA ILE A 276 -6.50 -1.58 10.63
C ILE A 276 -5.63 -2.24 11.71
N ALA A 277 -4.62 -3.04 11.33
CA ALA A 277 -3.73 -3.71 12.28
C ALA A 277 -2.92 -2.71 13.11
N TRP A 278 -2.25 -1.75 12.45
CA TRP A 278 -1.54 -0.67 13.14
C TRP A 278 -2.48 0.20 13.99
N GLY A 279 -3.71 0.43 13.51
CA GLY A 279 -4.72 1.16 14.26
C GLY A 279 -5.05 0.51 15.61
N LEU A 280 -5.19 -0.81 15.68
CA LEU A 280 -5.38 -1.53 16.95
C LEU A 280 -4.15 -1.40 17.85
N THR A 281 -2.94 -1.54 17.27
CA THR A 281 -1.68 -1.36 18.01
C THR A 281 -1.62 0.03 18.66
N TYR A 282 -1.81 1.10 17.88
CA TYR A 282 -1.78 2.47 18.41
C TYR A 282 -2.87 2.74 19.46
N LEU A 283 -4.07 2.21 19.27
CA LEU A 283 -5.16 2.36 20.24
C LEU A 283 -4.92 1.57 21.53
N THR A 284 -4.16 0.48 21.46
CA THR A 284 -3.72 -0.29 22.65
C THR A 284 -2.63 0.47 23.42
N GLU A 285 -1.65 1.03 22.70
CA GLU A 285 -0.55 1.81 23.29
C GLU A 285 -1.02 3.16 23.85
N HIS A 286 -2.13 3.71 23.35
CA HIS A 286 -2.69 5.01 23.75
C HIS A 286 -4.13 4.88 24.26
N PRO A 287 -4.34 4.31 25.45
CA PRO A 287 -5.68 4.04 26.00
C PRO A 287 -6.51 5.30 26.20
N ASP A 288 -5.88 6.47 26.44
CA ASP A 288 -6.55 7.77 26.50
C ASP A 288 -7.18 8.18 25.15
N GLN A 289 -6.50 7.92 24.04
CA GLN A 289 -7.00 8.19 22.69
C GLN A 289 -8.12 7.21 22.30
N ARG A 290 -7.96 5.95 22.68
CA ARG A 290 -8.99 4.93 22.49
C ARG A 290 -10.27 5.28 23.25
N GLU A 291 -10.17 5.65 24.52
CA GLU A 291 -11.31 6.05 25.34
C GLU A 291 -11.98 7.31 24.79
N LEU A 292 -11.20 8.30 24.34
CA LEU A 292 -11.69 9.50 23.69
C LEU A 292 -12.53 9.16 22.45
N TRP A 293 -12.04 8.25 21.58
CA TRP A 293 -12.77 7.84 20.37
C TRP A 293 -14.04 7.04 20.70
N ARG A 294 -13.96 6.09 21.62
CA ARG A 294 -15.13 5.30 22.07
C ARG A 294 -16.26 6.15 22.62
N ASN A 295 -15.93 7.17 23.39
CA ASN A 295 -16.93 8.01 24.07
C ASN A 295 -17.64 8.98 23.11
N ASP A 296 -17.00 9.40 22.03
CA ASP A 296 -17.59 10.29 21.02
C ASP A 296 -17.12 9.88 19.62
N PHE A 297 -17.54 8.67 19.20
CA PHE A 297 -17.06 8.03 17.97
C PHE A 297 -17.24 8.92 16.76
N ASP A 298 -18.43 9.44 16.54
CA ASP A 298 -18.77 10.20 15.32
C ASP A 298 -18.01 11.52 15.21
N ARG A 299 -17.67 12.12 16.33
CA ARG A 299 -16.88 13.35 16.39
C ARG A 299 -15.45 13.12 15.89
N TYR A 300 -14.82 12.01 16.30
CA TYR A 300 -13.41 11.75 16.00
C TYR A 300 -13.20 10.79 14.83
N ALA A 301 -14.24 10.16 14.30
CA ALA A 301 -14.10 9.09 13.30
C ALA A 301 -13.25 9.50 12.08
N THR A 302 -13.47 10.69 11.55
CA THR A 302 -12.71 11.16 10.39
C THR A 302 -11.25 11.44 10.75
N THR A 303 -11.01 12.20 11.81
CA THR A 303 -9.63 12.59 12.22
C THR A 303 -8.83 11.39 12.74
N ALA A 304 -9.47 10.46 13.43
CA ALA A 304 -8.85 9.22 13.90
C ALA A 304 -8.36 8.33 12.74
N VAL A 305 -9.19 8.17 11.70
CA VAL A 305 -8.79 7.42 10.51
C VAL A 305 -7.62 8.07 9.78
N GLU A 306 -7.63 9.41 9.61
CA GLU A 306 -6.49 10.11 9.00
C GLU A 306 -5.22 9.95 9.85
N GLU A 307 -5.32 9.99 11.17
CA GLU A 307 -4.17 9.81 12.06
C GLU A 307 -3.62 8.39 12.05
N ILE A 308 -4.49 7.37 12.00
CA ILE A 308 -4.10 5.99 11.80
C ILE A 308 -3.33 5.87 10.48
N VAL A 309 -3.87 6.37 9.37
CA VAL A 309 -3.23 6.28 8.06
C VAL A 309 -1.91 7.05 8.03
N ARG A 310 -1.82 8.21 8.71
CA ARG A 310 -0.59 8.99 8.81
C ARG A 310 0.53 8.17 9.47
N LEU A 311 0.28 7.61 10.64
CA LEU A 311 1.31 6.85 11.38
C LEU A 311 1.55 5.46 10.80
N ALA A 312 0.52 4.75 10.37
CA ALA A 312 0.68 3.45 9.74
C ALA A 312 1.48 3.55 8.44
N SER A 313 1.21 4.59 7.61
CA SER A 313 1.86 4.74 6.30
C SER A 313 2.03 3.40 5.58
N PRO A 314 0.93 2.67 5.25
CA PRO A 314 0.99 1.28 4.79
C PRO A 314 1.86 1.07 3.55
N VAL A 315 1.88 2.06 2.64
CA VAL A 315 2.89 2.14 1.57
C VAL A 315 4.02 3.00 2.09
N THR A 316 5.20 2.41 2.19
CA THR A 316 6.37 3.08 2.74
C THR A 316 6.89 4.16 1.81
N TYR A 317 6.99 3.84 0.51
CA TYR A 317 7.45 4.77 -0.50
C TYR A 317 6.84 4.48 -1.88
N MET A 318 6.97 5.44 -2.78
CA MET A 318 6.80 5.25 -4.23
C MET A 318 7.99 5.85 -4.96
N ARG A 319 8.51 5.13 -5.97
CA ARG A 319 9.57 5.62 -6.85
C ARG A 319 9.00 6.51 -7.95
N ARG A 320 9.83 7.48 -8.37
CA ARG A 320 9.71 8.19 -9.65
C ARG A 320 11.07 8.24 -10.34
N THR A 321 11.04 8.44 -11.65
CA THR A 321 12.24 8.58 -12.47
C THR A 321 12.22 9.94 -13.18
N ALA A 322 13.31 10.70 -13.11
CA ALA A 322 13.41 11.99 -13.76
C ALA A 322 13.38 11.84 -15.30
N LEU A 323 12.47 12.54 -15.98
CA LEU A 323 12.37 12.56 -17.44
C LEU A 323 13.40 13.50 -18.10
N GLN A 324 13.95 14.41 -17.34
CA GLN A 324 14.89 15.45 -17.79
C GLN A 324 15.82 15.84 -16.64
N ASP A 325 16.94 16.48 -16.99
CA ASP A 325 17.79 17.10 -15.97
C ASP A 325 16.97 18.16 -15.22
N THR A 326 16.98 18.06 -13.89
CA THR A 326 16.19 18.92 -13.00
C THR A 326 16.94 19.19 -11.70
N GLU A 327 16.34 19.94 -10.81
CA GLU A 327 16.85 20.19 -9.46
C GLU A 327 15.76 19.89 -8.43
N LEU A 328 16.12 19.24 -7.34
CA LEU A 328 15.21 18.97 -6.23
C LEU A 328 15.92 19.33 -4.91
N ALA A 329 15.35 20.21 -4.12
CA ALA A 329 15.90 20.68 -2.84
C ALA A 329 17.38 21.13 -2.94
N GLY A 330 17.76 21.82 -4.02
CA GLY A 330 19.12 22.28 -4.27
C GLY A 330 20.09 21.21 -4.80
N THR A 331 19.61 19.98 -5.01
CA THR A 331 20.39 18.86 -5.55
C THR A 331 20.10 18.68 -7.04
N PRO A 332 21.13 18.73 -7.92
CA PRO A 332 20.95 18.38 -9.33
C PRO A 332 20.60 16.90 -9.49
N ILE A 333 19.57 16.61 -10.26
CA ILE A 333 19.10 15.26 -10.60
C ILE A 333 19.16 15.12 -12.13
N ALA A 334 19.92 14.17 -12.63
CA ALA A 334 20.01 13.92 -14.05
C ALA A 334 18.80 13.15 -14.58
N ALA A 335 18.51 13.29 -15.87
CA ALA A 335 17.52 12.47 -16.55
C ALA A 335 17.83 10.97 -16.35
N GLY A 336 16.81 10.17 -16.04
CA GLY A 336 16.93 8.75 -15.73
C GLY A 336 17.26 8.43 -14.26
N GLU A 337 17.63 9.40 -13.45
CA GLU A 337 17.83 9.17 -12.01
C GLU A 337 16.51 8.95 -11.27
N LYS A 338 16.60 8.18 -10.19
CA LYS A 338 15.44 7.74 -9.40
C LYS A 338 15.35 8.49 -8.09
N VAL A 339 14.12 8.80 -7.70
CA VAL A 339 13.76 9.31 -6.37
C VAL A 339 12.73 8.41 -5.73
N CYS A 340 12.89 8.08 -4.45
CA CYS A 340 11.93 7.34 -3.64
C CYS A 340 11.26 8.30 -2.66
N MET A 341 10.00 8.60 -2.89
CA MET A 341 9.15 9.42 -2.01
C MET A 341 8.80 8.65 -0.76
N ASN A 342 9.55 8.79 0.33
CA ASN A 342 9.30 8.05 1.57
C ASN A 342 8.15 8.68 2.35
N TYR A 343 6.96 8.08 2.22
CA TYR A 343 5.72 8.57 2.86
C TYR A 343 5.75 8.42 4.37
N LEU A 344 6.31 7.30 4.88
CA LEU A 344 6.42 7.06 6.31
C LEU A 344 7.27 8.16 6.99
N SER A 345 8.37 8.55 6.38
CA SER A 345 9.20 9.66 6.86
C SER A 345 8.50 11.02 6.72
N ALA A 346 7.92 11.29 5.55
CA ALA A 346 7.23 12.57 5.29
C ALA A 346 6.04 12.79 6.25
N ASN A 347 5.34 11.72 6.63
CA ASN A 347 4.24 11.75 7.59
C ASN A 347 4.70 11.99 9.06
N ARG A 348 6.01 12.00 9.29
CA ARG A 348 6.65 12.30 10.59
C ARG A 348 7.56 13.53 10.53
N ASP A 349 7.36 14.38 9.54
CA ASP A 349 8.13 15.61 9.38
C ASP A 349 7.70 16.69 10.38
N ALA A 350 8.60 17.04 11.31
CA ALA A 350 8.33 18.02 12.35
C ALA A 350 8.11 19.46 11.82
N GLU A 351 8.50 19.75 10.59
CA GLU A 351 8.19 21.03 9.93
C GLU A 351 6.70 21.15 9.56
N VAL A 352 5.98 20.00 9.50
CA VAL A 352 4.57 19.93 9.10
C VAL A 352 3.68 19.47 10.25
N PHE A 353 4.14 18.50 11.04
CA PHE A 353 3.35 17.89 12.10
C PHE A 353 3.94 18.24 13.47
N ALA A 354 3.20 18.97 14.29
CA ALA A 354 3.56 19.16 15.70
C ALA A 354 3.52 17.81 16.41
N ASP A 355 4.55 17.51 17.23
CA ASP A 355 4.70 16.21 17.89
C ASP A 355 4.47 15.03 16.94
N PRO A 356 5.31 14.86 15.87
CA PRO A 356 5.03 14.01 14.73
C PRO A 356 4.91 12.52 15.08
N PHE A 357 5.50 12.08 16.18
CA PHE A 357 5.44 10.69 16.66
C PHE A 357 4.28 10.42 17.62
N ARG A 358 3.59 11.47 18.09
CA ARG A 358 2.43 11.32 18.94
C ARG A 358 1.22 10.87 18.12
N PHE A 359 0.56 9.81 18.57
CA PHE A 359 -0.76 9.42 18.09
C PHE A 359 -1.82 10.33 18.71
N ASP A 360 -2.49 11.13 17.88
CA ASP A 360 -3.49 12.11 18.32
C ASP A 360 -4.70 12.07 17.38
N ILE A 361 -5.76 11.38 17.78
CA ILE A 361 -6.97 11.21 16.97
C ILE A 361 -7.73 12.51 16.69
N ALA A 362 -7.38 13.59 17.40
CA ALA A 362 -7.97 14.91 17.18
C ALA A 362 -7.07 15.82 16.32
N ARG A 363 -5.98 15.30 15.74
CA ARG A 363 -5.07 16.08 14.92
C ARG A 363 -5.79 16.73 13.74
N ASP A 364 -5.79 18.06 13.72
CA ASP A 364 -6.34 18.91 12.65
C ASP A 364 -5.56 20.24 12.59
N PRO A 365 -4.94 20.63 11.47
CA PRO A 365 -4.91 19.90 10.21
C PRO A 365 -4.01 18.65 10.24
N ASN A 366 -4.32 17.66 9.37
CA ASN A 366 -3.53 16.44 9.18
C ASN A 366 -3.22 16.23 7.68
N PRO A 367 -2.27 17.02 7.10
CA PRO A 367 -1.98 16.98 5.66
C PRO A 367 -1.05 15.82 5.28
N HIS A 368 -1.34 14.62 5.78
CA HIS A 368 -0.50 13.45 5.52
C HIS A 368 -0.51 13.00 4.06
N VAL A 369 0.52 12.26 3.67
CA VAL A 369 0.70 11.69 2.34
C VAL A 369 0.52 10.17 2.32
N GLY A 370 -0.17 9.58 3.29
CA GLY A 370 -0.41 8.13 3.37
C GLY A 370 -1.25 7.58 2.22
N PHE A 371 -2.01 8.42 1.50
CA PHE A 371 -2.69 8.12 0.25
C PHE A 371 -1.95 8.63 -1.00
N GLY A 372 -0.67 8.92 -0.88
CA GLY A 372 0.12 9.65 -1.85
C GLY A 372 -0.03 11.17 -1.71
N GLY A 373 0.86 11.91 -2.37
CA GLY A 373 0.77 13.37 -2.47
C GLY A 373 -0.28 13.81 -3.50
N PRO A 374 -0.61 15.11 -3.55
CA PRO A 374 -1.49 15.65 -4.58
C PRO A 374 -0.85 15.48 -5.97
N GLY A 375 -1.62 14.93 -6.90
CA GLY A 375 -1.15 14.64 -8.25
C GLY A 375 -2.00 13.58 -8.94
N PRO A 376 -1.63 13.20 -10.18
CA PRO A 376 -2.42 12.24 -10.96
C PRO A 376 -2.50 10.84 -10.32
N HIS A 377 -1.52 10.47 -9.51
CA HIS A 377 -1.44 9.16 -8.83
C HIS A 377 -1.98 9.16 -7.39
N PHE A 378 -2.70 10.21 -6.95
CA PHE A 378 -3.41 10.16 -5.67
C PHE A 378 -4.28 8.89 -5.58
N CYS A 379 -4.29 8.22 -4.43
CA CYS A 379 -4.97 6.93 -4.24
C CYS A 379 -6.42 6.96 -4.73
N LEU A 380 -6.75 6.05 -5.65
CA LEU A 380 -8.11 5.93 -6.20
C LEU A 380 -9.09 5.41 -5.15
N GLY A 381 -8.64 4.47 -4.31
CA GLY A 381 -9.43 3.83 -3.26
C GLY A 381 -9.49 4.60 -1.94
N ALA A 382 -8.92 5.81 -1.85
CA ALA A 382 -8.78 6.53 -0.57
C ALA A 382 -10.11 6.73 0.19
N HIS A 383 -11.22 6.89 -0.52
CA HIS A 383 -12.54 7.04 0.10
C HIS A 383 -13.02 5.71 0.69
N LEU A 384 -12.85 4.62 -0.05
CA LEU A 384 -13.25 3.28 0.38
C LEU A 384 -12.42 2.82 1.58
N ALA A 385 -11.10 2.96 1.52
CA ALA A 385 -10.21 2.59 2.61
C ALA A 385 -10.56 3.33 3.93
N ARG A 386 -10.84 4.64 3.86
CA ARG A 386 -11.32 5.42 5.02
C ARG A 386 -12.61 4.85 5.60
N ARG A 387 -13.52 4.45 4.73
CA ARG A 387 -14.80 3.88 5.13
C ARG A 387 -14.62 2.52 5.80
N GLU A 388 -13.80 1.65 5.24
CA GLU A 388 -13.50 0.34 5.78
C GLU A 388 -12.86 0.43 7.18
N ILE A 389 -11.84 1.26 7.33
CA ILE A 389 -11.17 1.49 8.63
C ILE A 389 -12.17 2.02 9.66
N MET A 390 -12.94 3.05 9.28
CA MET A 390 -13.94 3.66 10.18
C MET A 390 -14.99 2.65 10.64
N VAL A 391 -15.56 1.88 9.72
CA VAL A 391 -16.62 0.92 10.02
C VAL A 391 -16.07 -0.24 10.87
N MET A 392 -14.88 -0.75 10.54
CA MET A 392 -14.26 -1.82 11.33
C MET A 392 -14.08 -1.39 12.78
N PHE A 393 -13.50 -0.21 13.06
CA PHE A 393 -13.34 0.27 14.42
C PHE A 393 -14.67 0.59 15.12
N ARG A 394 -15.68 1.06 14.39
CA ARG A 394 -17.03 1.26 14.95
C ARG A 394 -17.59 -0.06 15.47
N GLU A 395 -17.51 -1.11 14.68
CA GLU A 395 -18.07 -2.41 15.04
C GLU A 395 -17.22 -3.10 16.13
N LEU A 396 -15.88 -2.98 16.08
CA LEU A 396 -15.01 -3.46 17.14
C LEU A 396 -15.35 -2.82 18.49
N PHE A 397 -15.44 -1.49 18.55
CA PHE A 397 -15.79 -0.80 19.81
C PHE A 397 -17.19 -1.13 20.31
N ARG A 398 -18.14 -1.40 19.39
CA ARG A 398 -19.51 -1.78 19.76
C ARG A 398 -19.59 -3.21 20.29
N ARG A 399 -18.86 -4.14 19.66
CA ARG A 399 -18.99 -5.60 19.87
C ARG A 399 -17.94 -6.16 20.82
N LEU A 400 -16.72 -5.66 20.72
CA LEU A 400 -15.54 -6.10 21.48
C LEU A 400 -14.86 -4.86 22.13
N PRO A 401 -15.55 -4.18 23.07
CA PRO A 401 -15.13 -2.87 23.55
C PRO A 401 -13.79 -2.86 24.29
N ASP A 402 -13.31 -4.01 24.74
CA ASP A 402 -12.06 -4.20 25.45
C ASP A 402 -10.96 -4.89 24.62
N ILE A 403 -11.17 -5.06 23.30
CA ILE A 403 -10.15 -5.68 22.43
C ILE A 403 -8.84 -4.89 22.50
N GLU A 404 -7.75 -5.59 22.75
CA GLU A 404 -6.39 -5.05 22.86
C GLU A 404 -5.39 -5.98 22.20
N ALA A 405 -4.36 -5.42 21.57
CA ALA A 405 -3.20 -6.18 21.13
C ALA A 405 -2.40 -6.66 22.36
N THR A 406 -1.92 -7.91 22.33
CA THR A 406 -1.24 -8.56 23.47
C THR A 406 0.22 -8.85 23.19
N GLY A 407 0.89 -7.99 22.45
CA GLY A 407 2.31 -8.14 22.11
C GLY A 407 2.71 -7.16 21.02
N GLU A 408 3.99 -7.20 20.68
CA GLU A 408 4.49 -6.45 19.53
C GLU A 408 3.95 -7.05 18.23
N PRO A 409 3.59 -6.22 17.23
CA PRO A 409 3.20 -6.73 15.93
C PRO A 409 4.37 -7.47 15.25
N ASP A 410 4.08 -8.60 14.61
CA ASP A 410 5.05 -9.26 13.72
C ASP A 410 5.08 -8.52 12.37
N VAL A 411 6.10 -7.70 12.20
CA VAL A 411 6.21 -6.79 11.05
C VAL A 411 6.75 -7.52 9.84
N LEU A 412 6.21 -7.19 8.67
CA LEU A 412 6.65 -7.72 7.38
C LEU A 412 8.05 -7.20 7.02
N ALA A 413 8.99 -8.09 6.73
CA ALA A 413 10.34 -7.74 6.27
C ALA A 413 10.32 -7.28 4.80
N ALA A 414 9.72 -6.12 4.53
CA ALA A 414 9.59 -5.53 3.20
C ALA A 414 9.85 -4.03 3.22
N SER A 415 10.55 -3.52 2.19
CA SER A 415 10.84 -2.09 2.07
C SER A 415 9.67 -1.27 1.53
N PHE A 416 8.77 -1.90 0.77
CA PHE A 416 7.69 -1.22 0.04
C PHE A 416 6.41 -1.07 0.87
N ILE A 417 6.13 -2.05 1.72
CA ILE A 417 4.93 -2.11 2.56
C ILE A 417 5.34 -2.12 4.04
N HIS A 418 4.76 -1.23 4.83
CA HIS A 418 4.84 -1.22 6.29
C HIS A 418 3.74 -2.14 6.83
N GLY A 419 3.95 -3.44 6.65
CA GLY A 419 2.97 -4.47 6.89
C GLY A 419 3.06 -5.10 8.27
N VAL A 420 1.93 -5.63 8.74
CA VAL A 420 1.84 -6.48 9.93
C VAL A 420 1.34 -7.85 9.47
N LYS A 421 2.13 -8.90 9.71
CA LYS A 421 1.78 -10.28 9.36
C LYS A 421 0.84 -10.88 10.39
N HIS A 422 1.21 -10.75 11.66
CA HIS A 422 0.47 -11.28 12.80
C HIS A 422 0.38 -10.25 13.93
N LEU A 423 -0.75 -10.26 14.61
CA LEU A 423 -0.99 -9.44 15.79
C LEU A 423 -1.93 -10.18 16.74
N ASP A 424 -1.37 -10.75 17.78
CA ASP A 424 -2.18 -11.36 18.84
C ASP A 424 -3.08 -10.29 19.50
N ALA A 425 -4.37 -10.59 19.65
CA ALA A 425 -5.30 -9.73 20.36
C ALA A 425 -6.22 -10.53 21.29
N GLU A 426 -6.58 -9.93 22.42
CA GLU A 426 -7.48 -10.53 23.42
C GLU A 426 -8.65 -9.57 23.71
N PHE A 427 -9.79 -10.17 24.06
CA PHE A 427 -11.03 -9.47 24.42
C PHE A 427 -11.94 -10.37 25.25
N THR A 428 -12.88 -9.77 25.95
CA THR A 428 -13.94 -10.53 26.63
C THR A 428 -14.88 -11.16 25.59
N PRO A 429 -15.07 -12.50 25.58
CA PRO A 429 -15.99 -13.14 24.65
C PRO A 429 -17.40 -12.56 24.71
N THR A 430 -18.01 -12.41 23.54
CA THR A 430 -19.40 -11.98 23.37
C THR A 430 -20.17 -12.96 22.51
N THR A 431 -21.45 -12.75 22.29
CA THR A 431 -22.28 -13.62 21.45
C THR A 431 -22.45 -13.04 20.06
N PRO A 432 -22.51 -13.90 19.01
CA PRO A 432 -22.88 -13.46 17.66
C PRO A 432 -24.22 -12.72 17.67
N GLN A 433 -24.36 -11.74 16.78
CA GLN A 433 -25.58 -10.92 16.68
C GLN A 433 -26.43 -11.24 15.44
N GLY A 434 -25.90 -12.04 14.49
CA GLY A 434 -26.59 -12.48 13.28
C GLY A 434 -26.67 -11.40 12.20
#